data_87fa69e191be5ee690d9deadf8497616
#
_entry.id   87fa69e191be5ee690d9deadf8497616
#
_cell.length_a   1.000
_cell.length_b   1.000
_cell.length_c   1.000
_cell.angle_alpha   90.00
_cell.angle_beta   90.00
_cell.angle_gamma   90.00
#
_symmetry.space_group_name_H-M   'P 1'
#
loop_
_entity.id
_entity.type
_entity.pdbx_description
1 polymer ?
#
loop_
_entity_poly.entity_id
_entity_poly.type
_entity_poly.pdbx_seq_one_letter_code
_entity_poly.pdbx_strand_id
1 'polypeptide(L)'
;MDGAGQLREVNARELEFSYRHSKLQESGEIVISAVLQLQPAAPEEIKQKMRELQAKRLASQPLDYPSAGSAFKRPAGGYAAALIDQAGLRGFRVGQAAIARKHAGFAINLGGATAAEMRELLTQVSDRVFRQTGIRLEPEIRIW
;
A
#
# COMPACT_ATOMS: atom_id res chain seq x y z
N MET A 1 -20.60 -7.02 9.16
CA MET A 1 -21.43 -6.31 10.17
C MET A 1 -21.86 -4.99 9.54
N ASP A 2 -23.13 -4.73 9.50
CA ASP A 2 -23.69 -3.47 8.98
C ASP A 2 -23.65 -2.34 10.02
N GLY A 3 -24.15 -1.14 9.64
CA GLY A 3 -24.19 0.02 10.52
C GLY A 3 -25.16 -0.09 11.71
N ALA A 4 -26.06 -1.09 11.71
CA ALA A 4 -26.95 -1.40 12.83
C ALA A 4 -26.35 -2.50 13.74
N GLY A 5 -25.15 -2.98 13.48
CA GLY A 5 -24.48 -4.02 14.23
C GLY A 5 -24.93 -5.44 13.91
N GLN A 6 -25.73 -5.65 12.84
CA GLN A 6 -26.19 -6.96 12.44
C GLN A 6 -25.10 -7.70 11.66
N LEU A 7 -24.90 -8.97 11.99
CA LEU A 7 -23.96 -9.86 11.28
C LEU A 7 -24.69 -10.56 10.13
N ARG A 8 -24.06 -10.60 8.98
CA ARG A 8 -24.48 -11.44 7.85
C ARG A 8 -23.28 -12.13 7.24
N GLU A 9 -23.50 -13.28 6.68
CA GLU A 9 -22.53 -14.00 5.88
C GLU A 9 -22.78 -13.73 4.40
N VAL A 10 -21.72 -13.46 3.65
CA VAL A 10 -21.76 -13.15 2.21
C VAL A 10 -20.71 -14.00 1.50
N ASN A 11 -21.01 -14.43 0.28
CA ASN A 11 -20.02 -15.12 -0.55
C ASN A 11 -19.18 -14.12 -1.36
N ALA A 12 -18.04 -14.58 -1.89
CA ALA A 12 -17.12 -13.73 -2.62
C ALA A 12 -17.73 -13.04 -3.86
N ARG A 13 -18.76 -13.64 -4.49
CA ARG A 13 -19.41 -13.05 -5.68
C ARG A 13 -20.23 -11.81 -5.31
N GLU A 14 -20.83 -11.80 -4.13
CA GLU A 14 -21.62 -10.65 -3.64
C GLU A 14 -20.73 -9.45 -3.30
N LEU A 15 -19.43 -9.66 -3.10
CA LEU A 15 -18.45 -8.61 -2.80
C LEU A 15 -17.98 -7.88 -4.05
N GLU A 16 -18.30 -8.33 -5.24
CA GLU A 16 -18.01 -7.67 -6.53
C GLU A 16 -16.55 -7.20 -6.64
N PHE A 17 -15.60 -8.10 -6.34
CA PHE A 17 -14.18 -7.78 -6.36
C PHE A 17 -13.72 -7.34 -7.74
N SER A 18 -13.03 -6.21 -7.78
CA SER A 18 -12.30 -5.70 -8.94
C SER A 18 -10.94 -5.14 -8.54
N TYR A 19 -10.20 -4.53 -9.45
CA TYR A 19 -8.88 -3.99 -9.13
C TYR A 19 -8.94 -2.90 -8.05
N ARG A 20 -8.37 -3.20 -6.88
CA ARG A 20 -8.35 -2.29 -5.71
C ARG A 20 -9.74 -1.89 -5.21
N HIS A 21 -10.78 -2.65 -5.51
CA HIS A 21 -12.16 -2.33 -5.18
C HIS A 21 -12.95 -3.56 -4.73
N SER A 22 -13.90 -3.33 -3.84
CA SER A 22 -14.98 -4.25 -3.49
C SER A 22 -16.19 -3.44 -3.01
N LYS A 23 -17.37 -4.03 -3.09
CA LYS A 23 -18.63 -3.44 -2.61
C LYS A 23 -18.56 -2.96 -1.15
N LEU A 24 -17.72 -3.57 -0.33
CA LEU A 24 -17.51 -3.15 1.07
C LEU A 24 -17.01 -1.70 1.20
N GLN A 25 -16.35 -1.15 0.20
CA GLN A 25 -15.88 0.25 0.22
C GLN A 25 -17.03 1.25 0.07
N GLU A 26 -18.16 0.81 -0.46
CA GLU A 26 -19.36 1.64 -0.69
C GLU A 26 -20.41 1.41 0.38
N SER A 27 -20.54 0.16 0.89
CA SER A 27 -21.58 -0.21 1.84
C SER A 27 -21.34 0.29 3.26
N GLY A 28 -20.11 0.68 3.62
CA GLY A 28 -19.74 1.04 5.00
C GLY A 28 -19.78 -0.13 5.98
N GLU A 29 -19.92 -1.36 5.49
CA GLU A 29 -19.91 -2.57 6.32
C GLU A 29 -18.50 -2.89 6.83
N ILE A 30 -18.44 -3.48 8.02
CA ILE A 30 -17.19 -3.90 8.66
C ILE A 30 -17.03 -5.42 8.52
N VAL A 31 -15.89 -5.86 7.99
CA VAL A 31 -15.53 -7.28 7.93
C VAL A 31 -15.11 -7.76 9.32
N ILE A 32 -15.81 -8.75 9.88
CA ILE A 32 -15.48 -9.34 11.17
C ILE A 32 -14.58 -10.58 10.99
N SER A 33 -14.88 -11.40 9.98
CA SER A 33 -14.11 -12.60 9.69
C SER A 33 -14.19 -12.95 8.21
N ALA A 34 -13.25 -13.76 7.74
CA ALA A 34 -13.26 -14.33 6.40
C ALA A 34 -12.84 -15.80 6.46
N VAL A 35 -13.54 -16.64 5.69
CA VAL A 35 -13.18 -18.04 5.49
C VAL A 35 -12.46 -18.17 4.15
N LEU A 36 -11.23 -18.71 4.18
CA LEU A 36 -10.42 -18.93 3.00
C LEU A 36 -10.32 -20.43 2.72
N GLN A 37 -10.62 -20.82 1.49
CA GLN A 37 -10.35 -22.18 1.03
C GLN A 37 -8.90 -22.30 0.59
N LEU A 38 -8.13 -23.14 1.29
CA LEU A 38 -6.71 -23.37 1.01
C LEU A 38 -6.52 -24.78 0.47
N GLN A 39 -5.41 -24.97 -0.25
CA GLN A 39 -4.97 -26.31 -0.68
C GLN A 39 -3.92 -26.83 0.31
N PRO A 40 -4.06 -28.06 0.82
CA PRO A 40 -3.04 -28.70 1.65
C PRO A 40 -1.73 -28.89 0.85
N ALA A 41 -0.61 -28.70 1.52
CA ALA A 41 0.72 -28.98 0.99
C ALA A 41 1.64 -29.50 2.09
N ALA A 42 2.79 -30.05 1.74
CA ALA A 42 3.76 -30.54 2.72
C ALA A 42 4.28 -29.38 3.58
N PRO A 43 4.32 -29.51 4.92
CA PRO A 43 4.73 -28.43 5.81
C PRO A 43 6.09 -27.81 5.49
N GLU A 44 7.06 -28.64 5.05
CA GLU A 44 8.40 -28.14 4.71
C GLU A 44 8.41 -27.33 3.42
N GLU A 45 7.61 -27.69 2.42
CA GLU A 45 7.44 -26.90 1.20
C GLU A 45 6.83 -25.54 1.50
N ILE A 46 5.80 -25.51 2.36
CA ILE A 46 5.17 -24.26 2.81
C ILE A 46 6.18 -23.37 3.53
N LYS A 47 6.93 -23.92 4.49
CA LYS A 47 7.97 -23.19 5.24
C LYS A 47 9.06 -22.66 4.32
N GLN A 48 9.51 -23.45 3.36
CA GLN A 48 10.51 -23.02 2.39
C GLN A 48 9.99 -21.85 1.56
N LYS A 49 8.78 -21.96 1.03
CA LYS A 49 8.14 -20.87 0.27
C LYS A 49 7.98 -19.60 1.06
N MET A 50 7.58 -19.71 2.34
CA MET A 50 7.48 -18.56 3.25
C MET A 50 8.85 -17.90 3.44
N ARG A 51 9.93 -18.67 3.69
CA ARG A 51 11.30 -18.14 3.83
C ARG A 51 11.76 -17.42 2.57
N GLU A 52 11.54 -18.00 1.40
CA GLU A 52 11.89 -17.37 0.11
C GLU A 52 11.16 -16.03 -0.10
N LEU A 53 9.85 -16.00 0.16
CA LEU A 53 9.05 -14.78 0.01
C LEU A 53 9.46 -13.72 1.03
N GLN A 54 9.74 -14.13 2.27
CA GLN A 54 10.22 -13.22 3.31
C GLN A 54 11.60 -12.64 2.95
N ALA A 55 12.51 -13.45 2.45
CA ALA A 55 13.83 -12.99 2.01
C ALA A 55 13.71 -11.97 0.85
N LYS A 56 12.87 -12.24 -0.14
CA LYS A 56 12.57 -11.29 -1.24
C LYS A 56 11.99 -9.98 -0.72
N ARG A 57 11.07 -10.06 0.24
CA ARG A 57 10.45 -8.88 0.85
C ARG A 57 11.47 -8.05 1.63
N LEU A 58 12.29 -8.70 2.46
CA LEU A 58 13.37 -8.06 3.20
C LEU A 58 14.40 -7.40 2.26
N ALA A 59 14.72 -8.04 1.14
CA ALA A 59 15.65 -7.50 0.17
C ALA A 59 15.10 -6.25 -0.56
N SER A 60 13.80 -6.19 -0.84
CA SER A 60 13.21 -5.16 -1.70
C SER A 60 12.49 -4.03 -0.95
N GLN A 61 11.99 -4.26 0.26
CA GLN A 61 11.16 -3.30 1.00
C GLN A 61 11.92 -2.67 2.18
N PRO A 62 11.61 -1.42 2.55
CA PRO A 62 12.25 -0.70 3.67
C PRO A 62 11.62 -1.08 5.01
N LEU A 63 11.72 -2.36 5.41
CA LEU A 63 11.08 -2.88 6.61
C LEU A 63 11.73 -2.40 7.92
N ASP A 64 12.87 -1.71 7.83
CA ASP A 64 13.58 -1.12 8.97
C ASP A 64 12.90 0.16 9.49
N TYR A 65 11.93 0.71 8.74
CA TYR A 65 11.21 1.93 9.09
C TYR A 65 9.70 1.69 9.12
N PRO A 66 8.96 2.35 10.03
CA PRO A 66 7.50 2.37 9.99
C PRO A 66 6.99 2.93 8.66
N SER A 67 6.02 2.25 8.07
CA SER A 67 5.43 2.60 6.78
C SER A 67 4.02 2.04 6.67
N ALA A 68 3.14 2.73 5.94
CA ALA A 68 1.80 2.26 5.61
C ALA A 68 1.76 1.41 4.31
N GLY A 69 2.92 0.92 3.85
CA GLY A 69 3.05 0.17 2.60
C GLY A 69 3.29 1.08 1.39
N SER A 70 2.73 0.73 0.23
CA SER A 70 2.83 1.56 -0.98
C SER A 70 2.15 2.91 -0.78
N ALA A 71 2.86 3.99 -1.09
CA ALA A 71 2.37 5.35 -0.89
C ALA A 71 1.27 5.74 -1.88
N PHE A 72 1.38 5.25 -3.13
CA PHE A 72 0.50 5.61 -4.23
C PHE A 72 -0.04 4.38 -4.96
N LYS A 73 -1.25 4.50 -5.48
CA LYS A 73 -1.87 3.53 -6.38
C LYS A 73 -1.03 3.39 -7.65
N ARG A 74 -1.17 2.25 -8.31
CA ARG A 74 -0.55 2.05 -9.63
C ARG A 74 -1.24 2.94 -10.66
N PRO A 75 -0.54 3.89 -11.30
CA PRO A 75 -1.13 4.73 -12.33
C PRO A 75 -1.32 3.94 -13.64
N ALA A 76 -2.16 4.46 -14.53
CA ALA A 76 -2.28 3.93 -15.88
C ALA A 76 -0.92 4.02 -16.59
N GLY A 77 -0.51 2.93 -17.24
CA GLY A 77 0.71 2.88 -18.03
C GLY A 77 2.02 2.68 -17.29
N GLY A 78 2.02 2.41 -15.96
CA GLY A 78 3.29 2.23 -15.26
C GLY A 78 3.20 1.83 -13.79
N TYR A 79 4.29 2.07 -13.10
CA TYR A 79 4.41 1.86 -11.64
C TYR A 79 4.74 3.18 -10.98
N ALA A 80 4.01 3.55 -9.92
CA ALA A 80 4.28 4.77 -9.15
C ALA A 80 5.75 4.83 -8.68
N ALA A 81 6.29 3.71 -8.19
CA ALA A 81 7.69 3.63 -7.74
C ALA A 81 8.70 3.99 -8.85
N ALA A 82 8.45 3.58 -10.10
CA ALA A 82 9.33 3.89 -11.22
C ALA A 82 9.27 5.39 -11.57
N LEU A 83 8.09 6.00 -11.57
CA LEU A 83 7.92 7.43 -11.83
C LEU A 83 8.57 8.28 -10.73
N ILE A 84 8.43 7.88 -9.46
CA ILE A 84 9.06 8.56 -8.32
C ILE A 84 10.60 8.45 -8.41
N ASP A 85 11.11 7.29 -8.83
CA ASP A 85 12.54 7.05 -9.03
C ASP A 85 13.09 7.89 -10.19
N GLN A 86 12.43 7.88 -11.33
CA GLN A 86 12.76 8.71 -12.50
C GLN A 86 12.75 10.22 -12.18
N ALA A 87 11.85 10.63 -11.30
CA ALA A 87 11.80 12.00 -10.80
C ALA A 87 12.94 12.34 -9.80
N GLY A 88 13.85 11.40 -9.49
CA GLY A 88 14.96 11.61 -8.57
C GLY A 88 14.52 11.76 -7.11
N LEU A 89 13.36 11.23 -6.73
CA LEU A 89 12.76 11.47 -5.41
C LEU A 89 13.08 10.39 -4.36
N ARG A 90 14.00 9.45 -4.64
CA ARG A 90 14.49 8.54 -3.58
C ARG A 90 15.16 9.33 -2.45
N GLY A 91 14.70 9.11 -1.23
CA GLY A 91 15.20 9.82 -0.05
C GLY A 91 14.73 11.27 0.07
N PHE A 92 13.83 11.73 -0.79
CA PHE A 92 13.18 13.03 -0.63
C PHE A 92 12.41 13.11 0.69
N ARG A 93 12.54 14.25 1.40
CA ARG A 93 12.04 14.40 2.78
C ARG A 93 11.19 15.66 2.95
N VAL A 94 10.22 15.54 3.85
CA VAL A 94 9.50 16.65 4.47
C VAL A 94 9.53 16.38 5.98
N GLY A 95 10.30 17.14 6.73
CA GLY A 95 10.54 16.85 8.15
C GLY A 95 11.11 15.44 8.36
N GLN A 96 10.39 14.61 9.10
CA GLN A 96 10.76 13.21 9.37
C GLN A 96 10.00 12.19 8.49
N ALA A 97 9.14 12.65 7.58
CA ALA A 97 8.55 11.81 6.53
C ALA A 97 9.48 11.77 5.30
N ALA A 98 9.68 10.60 4.68
CA ALA A 98 10.58 10.46 3.53
C ALA A 98 10.11 9.41 2.54
N ILE A 99 10.49 9.56 1.26
CA ILE A 99 10.48 8.46 0.29
C ILE A 99 11.67 7.53 0.57
N ALA A 100 11.40 6.25 0.71
CA ALA A 100 12.46 5.29 1.03
C ALA A 100 13.51 5.20 -0.09
N ARG A 101 14.80 5.20 0.31
CA ARG A 101 15.90 5.01 -0.65
C ARG A 101 15.89 3.62 -1.28
N LYS A 102 15.53 2.60 -0.48
CA LYS A 102 15.50 1.20 -0.91
C LYS A 102 14.40 0.92 -1.93
N HIS A 103 13.23 1.55 -1.78
CA HIS A 103 12.08 1.36 -2.67
C HIS A 103 11.26 2.64 -2.77
N ALA A 104 11.34 3.32 -3.92
CA ALA A 104 10.70 4.63 -4.12
C ALA A 104 9.17 4.64 -4.00
N GLY A 105 8.50 3.48 -4.00
CA GLY A 105 7.05 3.37 -3.79
C GLY A 105 6.61 3.49 -2.33
N PHE A 106 7.55 3.58 -1.37
CA PHE A 106 7.23 3.62 0.05
C PHE A 106 7.51 4.99 0.66
N ALA A 107 6.49 5.53 1.34
CA ALA A 107 6.68 6.62 2.29
C ALA A 107 6.97 6.02 3.67
N ILE A 108 8.03 6.49 4.30
CA ILE A 108 8.54 5.98 5.59
C ILE A 108 8.58 7.09 6.63
N ASN A 109 8.46 6.70 7.90
CA ASN A 109 8.67 7.55 9.05
C ASN A 109 10.09 7.31 9.58
N LEU A 110 10.95 8.33 9.52
CA LEU A 110 12.34 8.28 10.01
C LEU A 110 12.47 8.37 11.54
N GLY A 111 11.33 8.54 12.22
CA GLY A 111 11.24 8.71 13.67
C GLY A 111 10.61 10.06 14.00
N GLY A 112 9.35 10.04 14.49
CA GLY A 112 8.63 11.25 14.89
C GLY A 112 7.99 12.07 13.76
N ALA A 113 7.82 11.50 12.56
CA ALA A 113 7.06 12.17 11.49
C ALA A 113 5.62 12.42 11.91
N THR A 114 5.14 13.64 11.69
CA THR A 114 3.75 14.02 11.91
C THR A 114 2.86 13.64 10.73
N ALA A 115 1.55 13.56 10.96
CA ALA A 115 0.59 13.34 9.87
C ALA A 115 0.60 14.50 8.84
N ALA A 116 0.89 15.73 9.28
CA ALA A 116 1.04 16.88 8.40
C ALA A 116 2.24 16.72 7.46
N GLU A 117 3.40 16.33 7.99
CA GLU A 117 4.61 16.06 7.18
C GLU A 117 4.38 14.92 6.19
N MET A 118 3.68 13.87 6.59
CA MET A 118 3.37 12.75 5.68
C MET A 118 2.43 13.20 4.55
N ARG A 119 1.38 13.97 4.84
CA ARG A 119 0.48 14.54 3.81
C ARG A 119 1.23 15.45 2.85
N GLU A 120 2.05 16.34 3.38
CA GLU A 120 2.86 17.25 2.59
C GLU A 120 3.86 16.51 1.69
N LEU A 121 4.51 15.46 2.21
CA LEU A 121 5.38 14.58 1.43
C LEU A 121 4.64 13.98 0.24
N LEU A 122 3.46 13.39 0.46
CA LEU A 122 2.67 12.77 -0.62
C LEU A 122 2.26 13.80 -1.68
N THR A 123 1.83 14.99 -1.26
CA THR A 123 1.45 16.10 -2.16
C THR A 123 2.64 16.53 -3.00
N GLN A 124 3.78 16.83 -2.40
CA GLN A 124 4.98 17.29 -3.11
C GLN A 124 5.52 16.23 -4.08
N VAL A 125 5.48 14.95 -3.70
CA VAL A 125 5.89 13.84 -4.59
C VAL A 125 4.97 13.76 -5.79
N SER A 126 3.65 13.77 -5.59
CA SER A 126 2.67 13.74 -6.69
C SER A 126 2.84 14.93 -7.65
N ASP A 127 3.02 16.13 -7.11
CA ASP A 127 3.20 17.35 -7.91
C ASP A 127 4.51 17.36 -8.70
N ARG A 128 5.61 16.87 -8.13
CA ARG A 128 6.90 16.77 -8.82
C ARG A 128 6.86 15.74 -9.95
N VAL A 129 6.26 14.57 -9.70
CA VAL A 129 6.05 13.54 -10.73
C VAL A 129 5.16 14.10 -11.83
N PHE A 130 4.06 14.76 -11.49
CA PHE A 130 3.15 15.35 -12.47
C PHE A 130 3.83 16.38 -13.38
N ARG A 131 4.65 17.26 -12.80
CA ARG A 131 5.40 18.27 -13.58
C ARG A 131 6.37 17.66 -14.59
N GLN A 132 6.94 16.50 -14.31
CA GLN A 132 7.90 15.83 -15.17
C GLN A 132 7.26 14.90 -16.20
N THR A 133 6.14 14.26 -15.84
CA THR A 133 5.58 13.16 -16.64
C THR A 133 4.15 13.39 -17.12
N GLY A 134 3.48 14.42 -16.61
CA GLY A 134 2.04 14.63 -16.84
C GLY A 134 1.14 13.64 -16.09
N ILE A 135 1.70 12.70 -15.33
CA ILE A 135 0.95 11.67 -14.59
C ILE A 135 0.78 12.10 -13.14
N ARG A 136 -0.46 12.28 -12.69
CA ARG A 136 -0.77 12.56 -11.30
C ARG A 136 -0.86 11.27 -10.51
N LEU A 137 -0.08 11.15 -9.44
CA LEU A 137 -0.12 10.02 -8.54
C LEU A 137 -1.25 10.19 -7.53
N GLU A 138 -2.07 9.14 -7.36
CA GLU A 138 -3.15 9.07 -6.39
C GLU A 138 -2.66 8.33 -5.14
N PRO A 139 -2.76 8.90 -3.92
CA PRO A 139 -2.39 8.20 -2.70
C PRO A 139 -3.18 6.91 -2.51
N GLU A 140 -2.50 5.84 -2.10
CA GLU A 140 -3.11 4.57 -1.66
C GLU A 140 -3.32 4.56 -0.16
N ILE A 141 -2.51 5.33 0.58
CA ILE A 141 -2.62 5.51 2.02
C ILE A 141 -3.94 6.23 2.33
N ARG A 142 -4.75 5.62 3.19
CA ARG A 142 -5.98 6.24 3.71
C ARG A 142 -5.61 7.15 4.88
N ILE A 143 -6.09 8.38 4.82
CA ILE A 143 -5.90 9.40 5.86
C ILE A 143 -7.27 9.66 6.48
N TRP A 144 -7.36 9.44 7.77
CA TRP A 144 -8.57 9.64 8.58
C TRP A 144 -8.64 11.06 9.13
#